data_3dd7a0b87161e8e6c17ceeac3789965c
#
_entry.id   3dd7a0b87161e8e6c17ceeac3789965c
#
_cell.length_a   1.000
_cell.length_b   1.000
_cell.length_c   1.000
_cell.angle_alpha   90.00
_cell.angle_beta   90.00
_cell.angle_gamma   90.00
#
_symmetry.space_group_name_H-M   'P 1'
#
loop_
_entity.id
_entity.type
_entity.pdbx_description
1 polymer ?
#
loop_
_entity_poly.entity_id
_entity_poly.type
_entity_poly.pdbx_seq_one_letter_code
_entity_poly.pdbx_strand_id
1 'polypeptide(L)'
;LGDVYKRQVREIRIEDLLGREEIHINLDEIGNLLEGKTVLVTGAAGSIGSEICRQLAHFPIKKLVCFDSAETPMHNLRLELEEKYKELNFVPVIGDVRSPDRVDYVFRNWHPQVVFHAAAYKHVPLMEENPCEAIRTNVFGTRVMADAAVSYGVEKFVMISTDKAVNPTNIMGCSKRLAEIYVQSLSLAIERGEVKGETRFITTRFGNVLGSNGS
;
A
#
# COMPACT_ATOMS: atom_id res chain seq x y z
N LEU A 1 8.67 -47.37 33.92
CA LEU A 1 9.03 -47.30 32.49
C LEU A 1 7.80 -46.80 31.70
N GLY A 2 7.65 -45.52 31.56
CA GLY A 2 6.46 -44.97 30.83
C GLY A 2 6.33 -43.47 30.82
N ASP A 3 7.46 -42.68 30.70
CA ASP A 3 7.32 -41.21 30.69
C ASP A 3 8.43 -40.50 29.89
N VAL A 4 8.61 -40.84 28.63
CA VAL A 4 9.68 -40.22 27.83
C VAL A 4 9.25 -39.76 26.45
N TYR A 5 8.00 -39.70 26.08
CA TYR A 5 7.62 -39.13 24.76
C TYR A 5 6.36 -38.29 24.79
N LYS A 6 6.33 -37.22 25.60
CA LYS A 6 5.59 -36.02 25.22
C LYS A 6 6.49 -35.21 24.28
N ARG A 7 6.58 -35.60 23.02
CA ARG A 7 7.03 -34.69 21.97
C ARG A 7 6.05 -33.51 21.96
N GLN A 8 6.50 -32.37 22.45
CA GLN A 8 5.82 -31.12 22.18
C GLN A 8 5.78 -30.98 20.66
N VAL A 9 4.62 -31.16 20.07
CA VAL A 9 4.34 -30.73 18.69
C VAL A 9 4.32 -29.22 18.79
N ARG A 10 5.47 -28.58 18.52
CA ARG A 10 5.55 -27.15 18.35
C ARG A 10 4.73 -26.83 17.08
N GLU A 11 3.77 -25.94 17.17
CA GLU A 11 3.14 -25.40 15.98
C GLU A 11 4.24 -24.83 15.07
N ILE A 12 4.33 -25.38 13.86
CA ILE A 12 5.27 -24.90 12.85
C ILE A 12 4.76 -23.54 12.43
N ARG A 13 5.46 -22.48 12.76
CA ARG A 13 5.16 -21.14 12.27
C ARG A 13 5.60 -21.03 10.81
N ILE A 14 4.93 -20.17 10.05
CA ILE A 14 5.27 -19.91 8.64
C ILE A 14 6.72 -19.43 8.51
N GLU A 15 7.22 -18.68 9.50
CA GLU A 15 8.59 -18.20 9.58
C GLU A 15 9.61 -19.34 9.67
N ASP A 16 9.27 -20.45 10.36
CA ASP A 16 10.14 -21.64 10.48
C ASP A 16 10.32 -22.34 9.11
N LEU A 17 9.40 -22.13 8.15
CA LEU A 17 9.45 -22.71 6.81
C LEU A 17 10.25 -21.85 5.82
N LEU A 18 10.41 -20.56 6.09
CA LEU A 18 11.03 -19.63 5.15
C LEU A 18 12.54 -19.51 5.29
N GLY A 19 13.14 -20.01 6.35
CA GLY A 19 14.59 -19.96 6.62
C GLY A 19 15.19 -18.56 6.53
N ARG A 20 14.38 -17.52 6.77
CA ARG A 20 14.82 -16.12 6.81
C ARG A 20 14.83 -15.62 8.23
N GLU A 21 15.85 -14.85 8.58
CA GLU A 21 15.90 -14.12 9.85
C GLU A 21 14.75 -13.11 9.91
N GLU A 22 14.10 -13.00 11.07
CA GLU A 22 13.10 -11.96 11.32
C GLU A 22 13.78 -10.58 11.21
N ILE A 23 13.16 -9.69 10.43
CA ILE A 23 13.61 -8.31 10.36
C ILE A 23 13.12 -7.61 11.62
N HIS A 24 14.06 -7.20 12.49
CA HIS A 24 13.73 -6.36 13.63
C HIS A 24 13.47 -4.93 13.17
N ILE A 25 12.19 -4.57 13.14
CA ILE A 25 11.74 -3.23 12.80
C ILE A 25 11.78 -2.36 14.06
N ASN A 26 12.39 -1.19 13.97
CA ASN A 26 12.34 -0.20 15.04
C ASN A 26 10.97 0.51 15.02
N LEU A 27 10.02 -0.01 15.79
CA LEU A 27 8.65 0.51 15.86
C LEU A 27 8.60 1.94 16.42
N ASP A 28 9.54 2.32 17.28
CA ASP A 28 9.60 3.67 17.85
C ASP A 28 9.98 4.71 16.78
N GLU A 29 10.91 4.39 15.89
CA GLU A 29 11.24 5.27 14.76
C GLU A 29 10.07 5.46 13.81
N ILE A 30 9.33 4.38 13.52
CA ILE A 30 8.12 4.45 12.69
C ILE A 30 7.05 5.28 13.41
N GLY A 31 6.85 5.04 14.69
CA GLY A 31 5.91 5.80 15.52
C GLY A 31 6.18 7.30 15.45
N ASN A 32 7.43 7.71 15.66
CA ASN A 32 7.86 9.11 15.59
C ASN A 32 7.66 9.72 14.20
N LEU A 33 7.87 8.94 13.13
CA LEU A 33 7.66 9.42 11.76
C LEU A 33 6.17 9.61 11.41
N LEU A 34 5.28 8.89 12.06
CA LEU A 34 3.84 8.89 11.79
C LEU A 34 3.03 9.71 12.80
N GLU A 35 3.64 10.10 13.93
CA GLU A 35 2.97 10.83 15.00
C GLU A 35 2.28 12.11 14.48
N GLY A 36 1.00 12.23 14.80
CA GLY A 36 0.18 13.40 14.45
C GLY A 36 -0.09 13.57 12.96
N LYS A 37 0.28 12.62 12.09
CA LYS A 37 0.10 12.72 10.63
C LYS A 37 -1.23 12.14 10.17
N THR A 38 -1.76 12.71 9.10
CA THR A 38 -2.82 12.11 8.30
C THR A 38 -2.18 11.18 7.27
N VAL A 39 -2.58 9.93 7.30
CA VAL A 39 -2.06 8.88 6.41
C VAL A 39 -3.15 8.42 5.45
N LEU A 40 -2.87 8.41 4.15
CA LEU A 40 -3.76 7.90 3.11
C LEU A 40 -3.26 6.52 2.65
N VAL A 41 -4.16 5.54 2.66
CA VAL A 41 -3.91 4.22 2.07
C VAL A 41 -4.85 4.03 0.89
N THR A 42 -4.31 3.83 -0.31
CA THR A 42 -5.10 3.47 -1.50
C THR A 42 -5.06 1.97 -1.73
N GLY A 43 -6.11 1.41 -2.31
CA GLY A 43 -6.27 -0.06 -2.31
C GLY A 43 -6.47 -0.59 -0.90
N ALA A 44 -7.05 0.24 -0.02
CA ALA A 44 -7.16 0.00 1.42
C ALA A 44 -7.96 -1.26 1.75
N ALA A 45 -8.90 -1.65 0.90
CA ALA A 45 -9.72 -2.85 1.09
C ALA A 45 -9.09 -4.12 0.48
N GLY A 46 -7.95 -4.00 -0.22
CA GLY A 46 -7.17 -5.13 -0.71
C GLY A 46 -6.34 -5.80 0.39
N SER A 47 -5.75 -6.97 0.08
CA SER A 47 -4.98 -7.76 1.07
C SER A 47 -3.83 -6.97 1.70
N ILE A 48 -3.03 -6.26 0.88
CA ILE A 48 -1.90 -5.46 1.38
C ILE A 48 -2.40 -4.18 2.05
N GLY A 49 -3.31 -3.44 1.40
CA GLY A 49 -3.81 -2.17 1.91
C GLY A 49 -4.52 -2.32 3.25
N SER A 50 -5.34 -3.35 3.43
CA SER A 50 -6.03 -3.61 4.71
C SER A 50 -5.06 -3.96 5.83
N GLU A 51 -3.99 -4.71 5.52
CA GLU A 51 -2.95 -4.99 6.50
C GLU A 51 -2.16 -3.73 6.88
N ILE A 52 -1.83 -2.87 5.91
CA ILE A 52 -1.24 -1.56 6.21
C ILE A 52 -2.17 -0.74 7.13
N CYS A 53 -3.48 -0.74 6.87
CA CYS A 53 -4.44 -0.04 7.74
C CYS A 53 -4.44 -0.59 9.16
N ARG A 54 -4.39 -1.93 9.35
CA ARG A 54 -4.30 -2.56 10.68
C ARG A 54 -3.01 -2.19 11.39
N GLN A 55 -1.88 -2.24 10.70
CA GLN A 55 -0.59 -1.85 11.28
C GLN A 55 -0.57 -0.38 11.68
N LEU A 56 -1.09 0.50 10.82
CA LEU A 56 -1.18 1.94 11.10
C LEU A 56 -2.06 2.26 12.32
N ALA A 57 -3.05 1.42 12.62
CA ALA A 57 -3.92 1.59 13.78
C ALA A 57 -3.19 1.46 15.14
N HIS A 58 -1.97 0.91 15.15
CA HIS A 58 -1.12 0.81 16.34
C HIS A 58 -0.22 2.03 16.55
N PHE A 59 -0.19 2.97 15.62
CA PHE A 59 0.66 4.16 15.70
C PHE A 59 -0.15 5.42 16.05
N PRO A 60 0.48 6.45 16.66
CA PRO A 60 -0.19 7.68 17.07
C PRO A 60 -0.45 8.62 15.89
N ILE A 61 -1.12 8.13 14.86
CA ILE A 61 -1.50 8.91 13.69
C ILE A 61 -2.68 9.83 14.02
N LYS A 62 -2.73 11.00 13.37
CA LYS A 62 -3.86 11.93 13.51
C LYS A 62 -5.13 11.40 12.86
N LYS A 63 -4.98 10.82 11.68
CA LYS A 63 -6.11 10.29 10.90
C LYS A 63 -5.63 9.25 9.87
N LEU A 64 -6.41 8.19 9.69
CA LEU A 64 -6.27 7.23 8.61
C LEU A 64 -7.36 7.44 7.55
N VAL A 65 -6.97 7.67 6.30
CA VAL A 65 -7.88 7.75 5.15
C VAL A 65 -7.77 6.47 4.35
N CYS A 66 -8.82 5.66 4.36
CA CYS A 66 -8.90 4.39 3.63
C CYS A 66 -9.59 4.64 2.29
N PHE A 67 -8.86 4.56 1.17
CA PHE A 67 -9.38 4.86 -0.16
C PHE A 67 -9.37 3.62 -1.06
N ASP A 68 -10.53 3.20 -1.54
CA ASP A 68 -10.68 2.04 -2.42
C ASP A 68 -11.93 2.17 -3.30
N SER A 69 -11.94 1.51 -4.44
CA SER A 69 -13.11 1.42 -5.32
C SER A 69 -14.07 0.28 -4.96
N ALA A 70 -13.61 -0.69 -4.18
CA ALA A 70 -14.37 -1.90 -3.81
C ALA A 70 -15.25 -1.64 -2.58
N GLU A 71 -16.54 -1.39 -2.78
CA GLU A 71 -17.48 -1.00 -1.69
C GLU A 71 -17.60 -2.07 -0.62
N THR A 72 -17.94 -3.31 -0.97
CA THR A 72 -18.17 -4.39 0.00
C THR A 72 -16.91 -4.75 0.82
N PRO A 73 -15.71 -4.92 0.23
CA PRO A 73 -14.48 -5.09 1.01
C PRO A 73 -14.17 -3.89 1.91
N MET A 74 -14.45 -2.66 1.47
CA MET A 74 -14.29 -1.45 2.30
C MET A 74 -15.25 -1.45 3.50
N HIS A 75 -16.49 -1.87 3.30
CA HIS A 75 -17.45 -2.02 4.41
C HIS A 75 -16.95 -3.01 5.45
N ASN A 76 -16.43 -4.16 5.02
CA ASN A 76 -15.87 -5.16 5.92
C ASN A 76 -14.66 -4.63 6.70
N LEU A 77 -13.74 -3.92 6.02
CA LEU A 77 -12.61 -3.27 6.69
C LEU A 77 -13.08 -2.23 7.71
N ARG A 78 -14.10 -1.44 7.35
CA ARG A 78 -14.69 -0.45 8.27
C ARG A 78 -15.19 -1.11 9.55
N LEU A 79 -16.01 -2.16 9.45
CA LEU A 79 -16.54 -2.88 10.61
C LEU A 79 -15.41 -3.44 11.49
N GLU A 80 -14.39 -4.01 10.86
CA GLU A 80 -13.23 -4.54 11.58
C GLU A 80 -12.48 -3.45 12.35
N LEU A 81 -12.23 -2.29 11.70
CA LEU A 81 -11.51 -1.18 12.35
C LEU A 81 -12.32 -0.56 13.48
N GLU A 82 -13.64 -0.40 13.32
CA GLU A 82 -14.56 0.10 14.37
C GLU A 82 -14.61 -0.84 15.59
N GLU A 83 -14.56 -2.15 15.35
CA GLU A 83 -14.62 -3.14 16.43
C GLU A 83 -13.30 -3.23 17.21
N LYS A 84 -12.17 -3.33 16.49
CA LYS A 84 -10.87 -3.64 17.10
C LYS A 84 -10.07 -2.42 17.56
N TYR A 85 -10.26 -1.25 16.91
CA TYR A 85 -9.44 -0.05 17.12
C TYR A 85 -10.30 1.16 17.44
N LYS A 86 -10.95 1.17 18.60
CA LYS A 86 -11.96 2.16 19.01
C LYS A 86 -11.43 3.60 19.06
N GLU A 87 -10.15 3.78 19.32
CA GLU A 87 -9.50 5.10 19.38
C GLU A 87 -8.98 5.60 18.03
N LEU A 88 -9.04 4.76 17.00
CA LEU A 88 -8.55 5.11 15.68
C LEU A 88 -9.47 6.12 15.00
N ASN A 89 -8.94 7.29 14.72
CA ASN A 89 -9.63 8.27 13.88
C ASN A 89 -9.43 7.91 12.40
N PHE A 90 -10.42 7.28 11.78
CA PHE A 90 -10.31 6.89 10.37
C PHE A 90 -11.56 7.28 9.57
N VAL A 91 -11.40 7.33 8.25
CA VAL A 91 -12.48 7.60 7.30
C VAL A 91 -12.37 6.67 6.09
N PRO A 92 -13.41 5.86 5.81
CA PRO A 92 -13.50 5.11 4.58
C PRO A 92 -13.97 6.02 3.44
N VAL A 93 -13.30 5.96 2.31
CA VAL A 93 -13.62 6.75 1.11
C VAL A 93 -13.71 5.84 -0.10
N ILE A 94 -14.90 5.78 -0.70
CA ILE A 94 -15.09 5.03 -1.94
C ILE A 94 -14.68 5.91 -3.12
N GLY A 95 -13.80 5.39 -3.96
CA GLY A 95 -13.34 6.06 -5.17
C GLY A 95 -12.26 5.30 -5.90
N ASP A 96 -12.02 5.70 -7.13
CA ASP A 96 -11.06 5.09 -8.04
C ASP A 96 -9.84 6.01 -8.21
N VAL A 97 -8.64 5.45 -8.06
CA VAL A 97 -7.37 6.17 -8.24
C VAL A 97 -7.19 6.70 -9.68
N ARG A 98 -7.94 6.18 -10.63
CA ARG A 98 -7.97 6.63 -12.03
C ARG A 98 -8.76 7.93 -12.24
N SER A 99 -9.54 8.36 -11.24
CA SER A 99 -10.39 9.56 -11.31
C SER A 99 -9.65 10.76 -10.69
N PRO A 100 -9.13 11.70 -11.53
CA PRO A 100 -8.43 12.88 -11.01
C PRO A 100 -9.28 13.71 -10.05
N ASP A 101 -10.55 13.93 -10.37
CA ASP A 101 -11.47 14.73 -9.54
C ASP A 101 -11.70 14.09 -8.17
N ARG A 102 -11.80 12.74 -8.12
CA ARG A 102 -11.99 12.01 -6.87
C ARG A 102 -10.72 12.01 -6.02
N VAL A 103 -9.57 11.86 -6.65
CA VAL A 103 -8.27 11.98 -5.99
C VAL A 103 -8.07 13.39 -5.46
N ASP A 104 -8.31 14.42 -6.27
CA ASP A 104 -8.25 15.83 -5.84
C ASP A 104 -9.16 16.10 -4.63
N TYR A 105 -10.40 15.60 -4.66
CA TYR A 105 -11.30 15.68 -3.52
C TYR A 105 -10.69 15.09 -2.24
N VAL A 106 -10.04 13.92 -2.32
CA VAL A 106 -9.42 13.27 -1.18
C VAL A 106 -8.27 14.11 -0.62
N PHE A 107 -7.36 14.55 -1.49
CA PHE A 107 -6.20 15.34 -1.03
C PHE A 107 -6.59 16.69 -0.45
N ARG A 108 -7.54 17.37 -1.08
CA ARG A 108 -8.05 18.68 -0.63
C ARG A 108 -8.76 18.62 0.72
N ASN A 109 -9.51 17.54 1.00
CA ASN A 109 -10.29 17.46 2.25
C ASN A 109 -9.48 16.94 3.43
N TRP A 110 -8.49 16.08 3.20
CA TRP A 110 -7.76 15.42 4.29
C TRP A 110 -6.29 15.79 4.39
N HIS A 111 -5.70 16.42 3.39
CA HIS A 111 -4.30 16.86 3.37
C HIS A 111 -3.33 15.80 3.92
N PRO A 112 -3.24 14.60 3.30
CA PRO A 112 -2.39 13.55 3.81
C PRO A 112 -0.91 13.94 3.72
N GLN A 113 -0.14 13.71 4.78
CA GLN A 113 1.31 13.88 4.79
C GLN A 113 2.04 12.61 4.34
N VAL A 114 1.42 11.45 4.51
CA VAL A 114 1.98 10.16 4.09
C VAL A 114 0.97 9.42 3.25
N VAL A 115 1.41 8.85 2.14
CA VAL A 115 0.57 8.04 1.24
C VAL A 115 1.20 6.65 1.09
N PHE A 116 0.41 5.61 1.35
CA PHE A 116 0.69 4.24 0.96
C PHE A 116 -0.18 3.89 -0.25
N HIS A 117 0.46 3.77 -1.41
CA HIS A 117 -0.25 3.49 -2.65
C HIS A 117 -0.20 1.99 -2.98
N ALA A 118 -1.24 1.25 -2.54
CA ALA A 118 -1.39 -0.18 -2.76
C ALA A 118 -2.48 -0.54 -3.79
N ALA A 119 -3.19 0.45 -4.33
CA ALA A 119 -4.18 0.23 -5.38
C ALA A 119 -3.52 -0.26 -6.67
N ALA A 120 -3.84 -1.48 -7.09
CA ALA A 120 -3.34 -2.06 -8.34
C ALA A 120 -4.13 -3.31 -8.72
N TYR A 121 -4.16 -3.64 -10.00
CA TYR A 121 -4.51 -4.97 -10.48
C TYR A 121 -3.28 -5.87 -10.46
N LYS A 122 -3.39 -7.07 -9.88
CA LYS A 122 -2.25 -7.96 -9.58
C LYS A 122 -2.31 -9.34 -10.23
N HIS A 123 -3.48 -9.79 -10.68
CA HIS A 123 -3.65 -11.12 -11.22
C HIS A 123 -3.16 -11.20 -12.66
N VAL A 124 -2.03 -11.91 -12.87
CA VAL A 124 -1.36 -11.99 -14.17
C VAL A 124 -2.30 -12.51 -15.27
N PRO A 125 -3.02 -13.64 -15.14
CA PRO A 125 -3.88 -14.12 -16.21
C PRO A 125 -4.97 -13.12 -16.63
N LEU A 126 -5.62 -12.48 -15.65
CA LEU A 126 -6.64 -11.46 -15.94
C LEU A 126 -6.05 -10.24 -16.63
N MET A 127 -4.81 -9.86 -16.33
CA MET A 127 -4.19 -8.69 -16.96
C MET A 127 -3.66 -9.00 -18.36
N GLU A 128 -3.30 -10.25 -18.65
CA GLU A 128 -3.05 -10.68 -20.04
C GLU A 128 -4.30 -10.58 -20.91
N GLU A 129 -5.46 -10.92 -20.36
CA GLU A 129 -6.74 -10.81 -21.05
C GLU A 129 -7.25 -9.35 -21.11
N ASN A 130 -6.83 -8.49 -20.18
CA ASN A 130 -7.30 -7.12 -20.04
C ASN A 130 -6.14 -6.10 -19.91
N PRO A 131 -5.23 -6.01 -20.90
CA PRO A 131 -4.02 -5.21 -20.79
C PRO A 131 -4.29 -3.70 -20.61
N CYS A 132 -5.34 -3.18 -21.24
CA CYS A 132 -5.71 -1.77 -21.10
C CYS A 132 -6.09 -1.41 -19.65
N GLU A 133 -6.76 -2.33 -18.94
CA GLU A 133 -7.15 -2.09 -17.55
C GLU A 133 -5.93 -2.13 -16.61
N ALA A 134 -4.94 -2.99 -16.89
CA ALA A 134 -3.67 -2.97 -16.19
C ALA A 134 -2.97 -1.61 -16.33
N ILE A 135 -2.89 -1.08 -17.54
CA ILE A 135 -2.28 0.23 -17.82
C ILE A 135 -3.07 1.36 -17.16
N ARG A 136 -4.39 1.36 -17.30
CA ARG A 136 -5.24 2.41 -16.71
C ARG A 136 -5.10 2.48 -15.19
N THR A 137 -5.12 1.32 -14.52
CA THR A 137 -5.06 1.28 -13.05
C THR A 137 -3.64 1.43 -12.55
N ASN A 138 -2.72 0.57 -13.02
CA ASN A 138 -1.38 0.49 -12.44
C ASN A 138 -0.47 1.66 -12.88
N VAL A 139 -0.63 2.17 -14.11
CA VAL A 139 0.19 3.28 -14.62
C VAL A 139 -0.50 4.62 -14.42
N PHE A 140 -1.67 4.82 -15.05
CA PHE A 140 -2.34 6.12 -14.96
C PHE A 140 -2.91 6.41 -13.57
N GLY A 141 -3.43 5.39 -12.85
CA GLY A 141 -3.84 5.55 -11.46
C GLY A 141 -2.67 5.96 -10.56
N THR A 142 -1.50 5.32 -10.71
CA THR A 142 -0.30 5.72 -9.98
C THR A 142 0.15 7.14 -10.34
N ARG A 143 0.10 7.51 -11.62
CA ARG A 143 0.41 8.87 -12.07
C ARG A 143 -0.49 9.89 -11.40
N VAL A 144 -1.81 9.71 -11.45
CA VAL A 144 -2.78 10.64 -10.84
C VAL A 144 -2.49 10.82 -9.34
N MET A 145 -2.22 9.71 -8.65
CA MET A 145 -1.89 9.73 -7.22
C MET A 145 -0.58 10.44 -6.92
N ALA A 146 0.47 10.19 -7.72
CA ALA A 146 1.79 10.80 -7.53
C ALA A 146 1.78 12.29 -7.84
N ASP A 147 1.11 12.71 -8.92
CA ASP A 147 0.96 14.12 -9.30
C ASP A 147 0.17 14.89 -8.22
N ALA A 148 -0.90 14.30 -7.69
CA ALA A 148 -1.65 14.87 -6.57
C ALA A 148 -0.77 14.97 -5.31
N ALA A 149 0.02 13.95 -4.99
CA ALA A 149 0.91 13.96 -3.84
C ALA A 149 1.90 15.14 -3.90
N VAL A 150 2.50 15.40 -5.06
CA VAL A 150 3.38 16.55 -5.27
C VAL A 150 2.62 17.87 -5.15
N SER A 151 1.46 17.99 -5.80
CA SER A 151 0.66 19.21 -5.83
C SER A 151 0.15 19.61 -4.44
N TYR A 152 -0.14 18.64 -3.57
CA TYR A 152 -0.63 18.86 -2.21
C TYR A 152 0.45 18.78 -1.13
N GLY A 153 1.72 18.67 -1.51
CA GLY A 153 2.86 18.72 -0.58
C GLY A 153 2.94 17.52 0.36
N VAL A 154 2.61 16.31 -0.15
CA VAL A 154 2.81 15.06 0.61
C VAL A 154 4.28 14.89 0.94
N GLU A 155 4.60 14.59 2.19
CA GLU A 155 5.99 14.39 2.62
C GLU A 155 6.59 13.08 2.09
N LYS A 156 5.82 11.98 2.18
CA LYS A 156 6.26 10.64 1.76
C LYS A 156 5.18 9.92 0.97
N PHE A 157 5.56 9.42 -0.18
CA PHE A 157 4.73 8.57 -1.03
C PHE A 157 5.39 7.19 -1.18
N VAL A 158 4.78 6.19 -0.56
CA VAL A 158 5.26 4.80 -0.60
C VAL A 158 4.46 4.03 -1.63
N MET A 159 5.10 3.70 -2.75
CA MET A 159 4.50 2.87 -3.79
C MET A 159 4.72 1.39 -3.48
N ILE A 160 3.64 0.64 -3.40
CA ILE A 160 3.68 -0.81 -3.28
C ILE A 160 3.83 -1.42 -4.68
N SER A 161 4.91 -2.15 -4.88
CA SER A 161 5.22 -2.84 -6.13
C SER A 161 5.46 -4.34 -5.91
N THR A 162 5.94 -5.03 -6.93
CA THR A 162 6.10 -6.48 -6.95
C THR A 162 7.46 -6.87 -7.52
N ASP A 163 7.95 -8.05 -7.15
CA ASP A 163 9.11 -8.70 -7.77
C ASP A 163 8.95 -8.90 -9.28
N LYS A 164 7.69 -9.08 -9.74
CA LYS A 164 7.34 -9.23 -11.17
C LYS A 164 7.57 -7.97 -12.01
N ALA A 165 7.83 -6.82 -11.36
CA ALA A 165 8.28 -5.59 -12.03
C ALA A 165 9.79 -5.61 -12.36
N VAL A 166 10.54 -6.59 -11.85
CA VAL A 166 11.97 -6.79 -12.18
C VAL A 166 12.06 -7.68 -13.42
N ASN A 167 12.63 -7.16 -14.51
CA ASN A 167 12.68 -7.85 -15.81
C ASN A 167 11.32 -8.47 -16.18
N PRO A 168 10.29 -7.66 -16.36
CA PRO A 168 8.92 -8.14 -16.46
C PRO A 168 8.70 -8.97 -17.73
N THR A 169 8.03 -10.11 -17.59
CA THR A 169 7.70 -11.02 -18.67
C THR A 169 6.19 -11.11 -18.95
N ASN A 170 5.40 -10.28 -18.27
CA ASN A 170 3.94 -10.26 -18.38
C ASN A 170 3.40 -8.83 -18.26
N ILE A 171 2.17 -8.60 -18.73
CA ILE A 171 1.51 -7.29 -18.77
C ILE A 171 1.41 -6.67 -17.38
N MET A 172 1.03 -7.44 -16.37
CA MET A 172 0.92 -6.93 -14.99
C MET A 172 2.28 -6.42 -14.49
N GLY A 173 3.34 -7.20 -14.63
CA GLY A 173 4.71 -6.80 -14.27
C GLY A 173 5.19 -5.59 -15.06
N CYS A 174 4.94 -5.55 -16.38
CA CYS A 174 5.26 -4.39 -17.22
C CYS A 174 4.55 -3.14 -16.76
N SER A 175 3.25 -3.21 -16.45
CA SER A 175 2.47 -2.07 -15.97
C SER A 175 3.00 -1.54 -14.63
N LYS A 176 3.37 -2.41 -13.71
CA LYS A 176 4.00 -2.02 -12.44
C LYS A 176 5.37 -1.39 -12.66
N ARG A 177 6.18 -1.94 -13.58
CA ARG A 177 7.48 -1.36 -13.93
C ARG A 177 7.35 0.04 -14.53
N LEU A 178 6.39 0.26 -15.42
CA LEU A 178 6.12 1.60 -15.97
C LEU A 178 5.72 2.59 -14.90
N ALA A 179 4.89 2.17 -13.94
CA ALA A 179 4.52 2.99 -12.80
C ALA A 179 5.73 3.33 -11.91
N GLU A 180 6.63 2.37 -11.65
CA GLU A 180 7.89 2.64 -10.94
C GLU A 180 8.75 3.67 -11.66
N ILE A 181 8.91 3.53 -12.99
CA ILE A 181 9.68 4.47 -13.81
C ILE A 181 9.08 5.88 -13.71
N TYR A 182 7.76 6.01 -13.78
CA TYR A 182 7.09 7.30 -13.62
C TYR A 182 7.42 7.94 -12.27
N VAL A 183 7.23 7.22 -11.19
CA VAL A 183 7.48 7.70 -9.82
C VAL A 183 8.96 8.07 -9.62
N GLN A 184 9.90 7.25 -10.15
CA GLN A 184 11.32 7.55 -10.11
C GLN A 184 11.68 8.80 -10.92
N SER A 185 11.10 8.95 -12.12
CA SER A 185 11.32 10.14 -12.96
C SER A 185 10.81 11.42 -12.28
N LEU A 186 9.65 11.33 -11.63
CA LEU A 186 9.08 12.45 -10.89
C LEU A 186 9.96 12.82 -9.68
N SER A 187 10.48 11.84 -8.94
CA SER A 187 11.45 12.05 -7.84
C SER A 187 12.70 12.78 -8.33
N LEU A 188 13.28 12.32 -9.43
CA LEU A 188 14.46 12.94 -10.03
C LEU A 188 14.18 14.36 -10.52
N ALA A 189 13.01 14.63 -11.10
CA ALA A 189 12.62 15.95 -11.55
C ALA A 189 12.48 16.94 -10.37
N ILE A 190 11.97 16.47 -9.22
CA ILE A 190 11.93 17.26 -7.99
C ILE A 190 13.35 17.54 -7.48
N GLU A 191 14.21 16.53 -7.40
CA GLU A 191 15.60 16.67 -6.94
C GLU A 191 16.41 17.65 -7.81
N ARG A 192 16.10 17.71 -9.10
CA ARG A 192 16.74 18.66 -10.07
C ARG A 192 16.11 20.04 -10.09
N GLY A 193 15.02 20.24 -9.34
CA GLY A 193 14.28 21.52 -9.35
C GLY A 193 13.46 21.76 -10.63
N GLU A 194 13.29 20.74 -11.48
CA GLU A 194 12.47 20.81 -12.69
C GLU A 194 10.97 20.79 -12.36
N VAL A 195 10.62 20.12 -11.26
CA VAL A 195 9.28 20.09 -10.66
C VAL A 195 9.35 20.65 -9.25
N LYS A 196 8.50 21.62 -8.95
CA LYS A 196 8.40 22.19 -7.60
C LYS A 196 7.69 21.20 -6.67
N GLY A 197 8.35 20.79 -5.60
CA GLY A 197 7.80 19.88 -4.59
C GLY A 197 8.88 19.38 -3.65
N GLU A 198 8.46 18.72 -2.58
CA GLU A 198 9.35 18.11 -1.57
C GLU A 198 9.00 16.67 -1.27
N THR A 199 8.05 16.11 -2.03
CA THR A 199 7.58 14.75 -1.84
C THR A 199 8.70 13.73 -2.06
N ARG A 200 8.94 12.89 -1.05
CA ARG A 200 9.89 11.78 -1.15
C ARG A 200 9.17 10.52 -1.60
N PHE A 201 9.58 9.99 -2.74
CA PHE A 201 9.04 8.76 -3.29
C PHE A 201 9.86 7.56 -2.85
N ILE A 202 9.18 6.52 -2.38
CA ILE A 202 9.77 5.25 -1.93
C ILE A 202 9.03 4.14 -2.66
N THR A 203 9.75 3.23 -3.31
CA THR A 203 9.17 2.05 -3.94
C THR A 203 9.58 0.80 -3.17
N THR A 204 8.59 0.04 -2.70
CA THR A 204 8.80 -1.26 -2.06
C THR A 204 8.30 -2.37 -2.96
N ARG A 205 9.08 -3.45 -3.10
CA ARG A 205 8.70 -4.62 -3.88
C ARG A 205 8.48 -5.81 -2.97
N PHE A 206 7.33 -6.43 -3.12
CA PHE A 206 7.00 -7.67 -2.42
C PHE A 206 7.05 -8.85 -3.40
N GLY A 207 7.53 -10.00 -2.92
CA GLY A 207 7.30 -11.28 -3.57
C GLY A 207 5.86 -11.77 -3.33
N ASN A 208 5.66 -13.07 -3.43
CA ASN A 208 4.37 -13.66 -3.08
C ASN A 208 4.14 -13.55 -1.57
N VAL A 209 3.02 -12.91 -1.20
CA VAL A 209 2.61 -12.76 0.19
C VAL A 209 1.74 -13.95 0.55
N LEU A 210 2.22 -14.78 1.48
CA LEU A 210 1.49 -15.95 1.96
C LEU A 210 0.15 -15.54 2.56
N GLY A 211 -0.92 -16.29 2.25
CA GLY A 211 -2.27 -16.02 2.75
C GLY A 211 -2.98 -14.82 2.08
N SER A 212 -2.41 -14.21 1.04
CA SER A 212 -3.12 -13.19 0.26
C SER A 212 -4.10 -13.83 -0.72
N ASN A 213 -5.25 -13.17 -0.99
CA ASN A 213 -6.24 -13.65 -1.94
C ASN A 213 -5.59 -13.89 -3.32
N GLY A 214 -5.63 -15.15 -3.79
CA GLY A 214 -5.11 -15.56 -5.09
C GLY A 214 -3.58 -15.70 -5.16
N SER A 215 -2.92 -15.94 -4.02
CA SER A 215 -1.52 -16.40 -3.98
C SER A 215 -1.46 -17.90 -3.76
#